data_a6f61a930d881849b664d62d63366aa2
#
_entry.id   a6f61a930d881849b664d62d63366aa2
#
_cell.length_a   1.000
_cell.length_b   1.000
_cell.length_c   1.000
_cell.angle_alpha   90.00
_cell.angle_beta   90.00
_cell.angle_gamma   90.00
#
_symmetry.space_group_name_H-M   'P 1'
#
loop_
_entity.id
_entity.type
_entity.pdbx_description
1 polymer ?
#
loop_
_entity_poly.entity_id
_entity_poly.type
_entity_poly.pdbx_seq_one_letter_code
_entity_poly.pdbx_strand_id
1 'polypeptide(L)'
;DLLASLFGLSIAVSSGTAKSIGLFVVDTLHVSEFWMPALIGAVALPLLAGLGYILDHLPKPTAEDKALRVERVTLDKQQRWNLFRSFAPVLTLLFFANLFLTVLQDVKEDFLVKIIDVNAAGLSPWVFAKVDGIVTLIILAIFATLAVIKSHIKVLSVLLTLVIAAAITLSTVAFNYHTLQLSPLVWLFIQSLCLYFSYLSFQTIFFDRFIACFRIKGNVGFFIAMVDSIGYTGTVVVLVVKECFNPDLNWLEFYNTMAGTVGIVCTFAFTLAMIYLTQKYRKGKQGEIRGDESCPVPSLASY
;
A
#
# COMPACT_ATOMS: atom_id res chain seq x y z
N ASP A 1 4.15 12.06 -9.28
CA ASP A 1 4.37 11.60 -7.89
C ASP A 1 3.27 12.10 -6.93
N LEU A 2 3.04 13.43 -6.81
CA LEU A 2 2.07 13.99 -5.85
C LEU A 2 0.64 13.49 -6.10
N LEU A 3 0.17 13.50 -7.34
CA LEU A 3 -1.18 13.05 -7.70
C LEU A 3 -1.38 11.56 -7.39
N ALA A 4 -0.39 10.72 -7.68
CA ALA A 4 -0.42 9.29 -7.35
C ALA A 4 -0.42 9.07 -5.83
N SER A 5 0.35 9.87 -5.08
CA SER A 5 0.34 9.83 -3.61
C SER A 5 -1.01 10.24 -3.04
N LEU A 6 -1.62 11.31 -3.54
CA LEU A 6 -2.97 11.75 -3.12
C LEU A 6 -4.04 10.69 -3.43
N PHE A 7 -3.95 10.05 -4.59
CA PHE A 7 -4.86 8.98 -4.96
C PHE A 7 -4.71 7.77 -4.03
N GLY A 8 -3.47 7.29 -3.80
CA GLY A 8 -3.21 6.18 -2.88
C GLY A 8 -3.66 6.48 -1.45
N LEU A 9 -3.43 7.71 -0.97
CA LEU A 9 -3.83 8.12 0.38
C LEU A 9 -5.35 8.26 0.53
N SER A 10 -6.07 8.55 -0.55
CA SER A 10 -7.55 8.59 -0.50
C SER A 10 -8.14 7.23 -0.10
N ILE A 11 -7.47 6.13 -0.43
CA ILE A 11 -7.87 4.77 -0.07
C ILE A 11 -7.87 4.61 1.45
N ALA A 12 -6.82 5.05 2.14
CA ALA A 12 -6.71 4.94 3.59
C ALA A 12 -7.78 5.78 4.32
N VAL A 13 -7.98 7.04 3.89
CA VAL A 13 -8.99 7.93 4.49
C VAL A 13 -10.41 7.42 4.25
N SER A 14 -10.70 6.89 3.06
CA SER A 14 -12.05 6.45 2.71
C SER A 14 -12.51 5.29 3.58
N SER A 15 -11.63 4.35 3.91
CA SER A 15 -11.96 3.19 4.73
C SER A 15 -12.38 3.56 6.14
N GLY A 16 -11.57 4.33 6.87
CA GLY A 16 -11.91 4.78 8.21
C GLY A 16 -13.15 5.68 8.25
N THR A 17 -13.32 6.52 7.22
CA THR A 17 -14.52 7.36 7.10
C THR A 17 -15.77 6.51 6.87
N ALA A 18 -15.72 5.53 5.99
CA ALA A 18 -16.85 4.64 5.72
C ALA A 18 -17.28 3.86 6.97
N LYS A 19 -16.33 3.32 7.75
CA LYS A 19 -16.62 2.63 9.02
C LYS A 19 -17.23 3.57 10.06
N SER A 20 -16.67 4.77 10.20
CA SER A 20 -17.20 5.75 11.14
C SER A 20 -18.61 6.21 10.78
N ILE A 21 -18.90 6.40 9.50
CA ILE A 21 -20.26 6.70 9.02
C ILE A 21 -21.20 5.51 9.28
N GLY A 22 -20.72 4.27 9.00
CA GLY A 22 -21.49 3.05 9.27
C GLY A 22 -21.89 2.93 10.73
N LEU A 23 -20.94 3.07 11.65
CA LEU A 23 -21.22 3.06 13.10
C LEU A 23 -22.16 4.21 13.52
N PHE A 24 -21.97 5.41 13.00
CA PHE A 24 -22.85 6.53 13.27
C PHE A 24 -24.29 6.24 12.82
N VAL A 25 -24.47 5.65 11.64
CA VAL A 25 -25.80 5.30 11.11
C VAL A 25 -26.48 4.23 11.96
N VAL A 26 -25.74 3.22 12.40
CA VAL A 26 -26.30 2.13 13.22
C VAL A 26 -26.52 2.58 14.66
N ASP A 27 -25.51 3.14 15.30
CA ASP A 27 -25.56 3.44 16.75
C ASP A 27 -26.33 4.73 17.08
N THR A 28 -26.23 5.77 16.24
CA THR A 28 -26.82 7.08 16.52
C THR A 28 -28.18 7.27 15.82
N LEU A 29 -28.29 6.84 14.57
CA LEU A 29 -29.55 6.94 13.82
C LEU A 29 -30.44 5.72 13.98
N HIS A 30 -29.98 4.68 14.69
CA HIS A 30 -30.70 3.44 14.98
C HIS A 30 -31.24 2.75 13.71
N VAL A 31 -30.52 2.88 12.59
CA VAL A 31 -30.83 2.17 11.35
C VAL A 31 -30.29 0.75 11.47
N SER A 32 -31.11 -0.26 11.08
CA SER A 32 -30.64 -1.65 11.13
C SER A 32 -29.44 -1.86 10.22
N GLU A 33 -28.52 -2.74 10.61
CA GLU A 33 -27.33 -3.12 9.83
C GLU A 33 -27.68 -3.55 8.40
N PHE A 34 -28.86 -4.16 8.22
CA PHE A 34 -29.35 -4.59 6.90
C PHE A 34 -29.60 -3.41 5.94
N TRP A 35 -30.17 -2.29 6.45
CA TRP A 35 -30.49 -1.12 5.62
C TRP A 35 -29.36 -0.10 5.53
N MET A 36 -28.36 -0.19 6.40
CA MET A 36 -27.25 0.76 6.46
C MET A 36 -26.51 0.89 5.11
N PRO A 37 -26.12 -0.20 4.40
CA PRO A 37 -25.46 -0.07 3.10
C PRO A 37 -26.33 0.62 2.03
N ALA A 38 -27.62 0.34 2.03
CA ALA A 38 -28.56 0.96 1.09
C ALA A 38 -28.69 2.48 1.33
N LEU A 39 -28.75 2.90 2.60
CA LEU A 39 -28.82 4.31 2.96
C LEU A 39 -27.56 5.06 2.55
N ILE A 40 -26.38 4.50 2.87
CA ILE A 40 -25.09 5.10 2.51
C ILE A 40 -24.94 5.16 0.99
N GLY A 41 -25.31 4.10 0.29
CA GLY A 41 -25.31 4.06 -1.17
C GLY A 41 -26.23 5.11 -1.80
N ALA A 42 -27.42 5.29 -1.26
CA ALA A 42 -28.36 6.30 -1.74
C ALA A 42 -27.81 7.75 -1.62
N VAL A 43 -27.01 8.02 -0.59
CA VAL A 43 -26.34 9.33 -0.42
C VAL A 43 -25.10 9.44 -1.32
N ALA A 44 -24.34 8.35 -1.48
CA ALA A 44 -23.12 8.35 -2.28
C ALA A 44 -23.39 8.45 -3.79
N LEU A 45 -24.45 7.83 -4.30
CA LEU A 45 -24.76 7.80 -5.73
C LEU A 45 -24.91 9.19 -6.38
N PRO A 46 -25.68 10.15 -5.81
CA PRO A 46 -25.77 11.50 -6.36
C PRO A 46 -24.43 12.24 -6.38
N LEU A 47 -23.59 12.04 -5.33
CA LEU A 47 -22.25 12.62 -5.26
C LEU A 47 -21.33 12.06 -6.35
N LEU A 48 -21.34 10.74 -6.55
CA LEU A 48 -20.59 10.08 -7.61
C LEU A 48 -21.06 10.51 -8.99
N ALA A 49 -22.38 10.63 -9.22
CA ALA A 49 -22.93 11.13 -10.47
C ALA A 49 -22.50 12.59 -10.74
N GLY A 50 -22.54 13.44 -9.72
CA GLY A 50 -22.06 14.82 -9.80
C GLY A 50 -20.59 14.94 -10.12
N LEU A 51 -19.74 14.14 -9.45
CA LEU A 51 -18.30 14.08 -9.74
C LEU A 51 -18.02 13.53 -11.14
N GLY A 52 -18.76 12.51 -11.59
CA GLY A 52 -18.68 12.00 -12.96
C GLY A 52 -19.05 13.06 -13.99
N TYR A 53 -20.11 13.82 -13.74
CA TYR A 53 -20.51 14.95 -14.59
C TYR A 53 -19.42 16.02 -14.68
N ILE A 54 -18.82 16.41 -13.54
CA ILE A 54 -17.71 17.37 -13.51
C ILE A 54 -16.52 16.83 -14.30
N LEU A 55 -16.18 15.55 -14.13
CA LEU A 55 -15.06 14.91 -14.83
C LEU A 55 -15.25 14.92 -16.36
N ASP A 56 -16.48 14.68 -16.82
CA ASP A 56 -16.81 14.68 -18.25
C ASP A 56 -16.75 16.08 -18.88
N HIS A 57 -16.91 17.13 -18.06
CA HIS A 57 -16.85 18.53 -18.48
C HIS A 57 -15.46 19.16 -18.30
N LEU A 58 -14.42 18.39 -17.89
CA LEU A 58 -13.06 18.91 -17.86
C LEU A 58 -12.58 19.31 -19.25
N PRO A 59 -11.81 20.41 -19.37
CA PRO A 59 -11.25 20.84 -20.64
C PRO A 59 -10.38 19.75 -21.24
N LYS A 60 -10.49 19.55 -22.56
CA LYS A 60 -9.64 18.57 -23.26
C LYS A 60 -8.18 18.99 -23.18
N PRO A 61 -7.25 18.02 -23.08
CA PRO A 61 -5.82 18.31 -23.01
C PRO A 61 -5.37 19.12 -24.22
N THR A 62 -4.60 20.16 -23.97
CA THR A 62 -4.03 21.04 -25.00
C THR A 62 -3.05 20.28 -25.91
N ALA A 63 -2.64 20.87 -27.01
CA ALA A 63 -1.59 20.29 -27.89
C ALA A 63 -0.26 20.18 -27.15
N GLU A 64 0.02 21.11 -26.24
CA GLU A 64 1.22 21.13 -25.42
C GLU A 64 1.20 20.01 -24.36
N ASP A 65 0.06 19.79 -23.69
CA ASP A 65 -0.12 18.64 -22.78
C ASP A 65 0.05 17.30 -23.49
N LYS A 66 -0.40 17.21 -24.74
CA LYS A 66 -0.23 16.00 -25.56
C LYS A 66 1.21 15.77 -25.97
N ALA A 67 1.96 16.83 -26.26
CA ALA A 67 3.38 16.75 -26.61
C ALA A 67 4.26 16.36 -25.41
N LEU A 68 3.89 16.81 -24.19
CA LEU A 68 4.56 16.44 -22.95
C LEU A 68 4.19 15.03 -22.44
N ARG A 69 3.19 14.41 -23.05
CA ARG A 69 2.75 13.07 -22.69
C ARG A 69 3.76 12.04 -23.18
N VAL A 70 4.47 11.42 -22.26
CA VAL A 70 5.32 10.27 -22.59
C VAL A 70 4.44 9.17 -23.17
N GLU A 71 4.74 8.72 -24.38
CA GLU A 71 4.04 7.58 -24.99
C GLU A 71 4.10 6.38 -24.06
N ARG A 72 2.95 5.82 -23.73
CA ARG A 72 2.87 4.59 -22.94
C ARG A 72 3.37 3.44 -23.82
N VAL A 73 4.63 3.07 -23.65
CA VAL A 73 5.19 1.92 -24.37
C VAL A 73 4.47 0.65 -23.84
N THR A 74 3.70 0.04 -24.73
CA THR A 74 3.11 -1.27 -24.46
C THR A 74 4.20 -2.32 -24.58
N LEU A 75 4.60 -2.92 -23.46
CA LEU A 75 5.55 -4.03 -23.47
C LEU A 75 4.92 -5.25 -24.13
N ASP A 76 5.60 -5.83 -25.11
CA ASP A 76 5.26 -7.14 -25.65
C ASP A 76 5.46 -8.25 -24.60
N LYS A 77 4.78 -9.41 -24.81
CA LYS A 77 4.84 -10.56 -23.90
C LYS A 77 6.29 -11.00 -23.59
N GLN A 78 7.14 -11.03 -24.62
CA GLN A 78 8.54 -11.39 -24.48
C GLN A 78 9.33 -10.36 -23.67
N GLN A 79 9.08 -9.07 -23.87
CA GLN A 79 9.73 -7.98 -23.14
C GLN A 79 9.34 -8.00 -21.66
N ARG A 80 8.05 -8.28 -21.35
CA ARG A 80 7.57 -8.44 -19.96
C ARG A 80 8.26 -9.62 -19.27
N TRP A 81 8.39 -10.75 -19.97
CA TRP A 81 9.05 -11.93 -19.45
C TRP A 81 10.53 -11.71 -19.18
N ASN A 82 11.25 -11.09 -20.12
CA ASN A 82 12.66 -10.75 -19.97
C ASN A 82 12.89 -9.78 -18.81
N LEU A 83 12.03 -8.78 -18.67
CA LEU A 83 12.06 -7.84 -17.55
C LEU A 83 11.87 -8.56 -16.22
N PHE A 84 10.83 -9.38 -16.12
CA PHE A 84 10.59 -10.18 -14.92
C PHE A 84 11.78 -11.07 -14.60
N ARG A 85 12.32 -11.79 -15.57
CA ARG A 85 13.48 -12.68 -15.39
C ARG A 85 14.73 -11.92 -14.92
N SER A 86 14.95 -10.72 -15.40
CA SER A 86 16.11 -9.88 -15.02
C SER A 86 16.06 -9.40 -13.57
N PHE A 87 14.87 -9.23 -13.02
CA PHE A 87 14.65 -8.78 -11.65
C PHE A 87 13.87 -9.81 -10.81
N ALA A 88 13.75 -11.06 -11.28
CA ALA A 88 12.94 -12.10 -10.66
C ALA A 88 13.17 -12.25 -9.14
N PRO A 89 14.42 -12.29 -8.62
CA PRO A 89 14.61 -12.47 -7.19
C PRO A 89 13.97 -11.36 -6.35
N VAL A 90 14.17 -10.10 -6.74
CA VAL A 90 13.61 -8.97 -5.98
C VAL A 90 12.12 -8.82 -6.21
N LEU A 91 11.63 -8.99 -7.43
CA LEU A 91 10.20 -8.89 -7.74
C LEU A 91 9.41 -9.98 -7.01
N THR A 92 9.92 -11.22 -6.98
CA THR A 92 9.28 -12.31 -6.24
C THR A 92 9.21 -12.02 -4.73
N LEU A 93 10.31 -11.54 -4.13
CA LEU A 93 10.33 -11.16 -2.72
C LEU A 93 9.33 -10.03 -2.41
N LEU A 94 9.28 -9.02 -3.27
CA LEU A 94 8.39 -7.88 -3.08
C LEU A 94 6.92 -8.25 -3.29
N PHE A 95 6.61 -9.06 -4.29
CA PHE A 95 5.25 -9.53 -4.54
C PHE A 95 4.77 -10.42 -3.39
N PHE A 96 5.64 -11.28 -2.89
CA PHE A 96 5.32 -12.13 -1.74
C PHE A 96 5.09 -11.30 -0.47
N ALA A 97 5.96 -10.31 -0.18
CA ALA A 97 5.75 -9.42 0.95
C ALA A 97 4.46 -8.59 0.81
N ASN A 98 4.20 -8.06 -0.39
CA ASN A 98 2.98 -7.28 -0.63
C ASN A 98 1.70 -8.14 -0.54
N LEU A 99 1.74 -9.41 -0.96
CA LEU A 99 0.64 -10.36 -0.75
C LEU A 99 0.21 -10.38 0.72
N PHE A 100 1.17 -10.57 1.64
CA PHE A 100 0.88 -10.60 3.07
C PHE A 100 0.41 -9.26 3.62
N LEU A 101 0.98 -8.15 3.14
CA LEU A 101 0.53 -6.81 3.54
C LEU A 101 -0.90 -6.53 3.07
N THR A 102 -1.25 -6.92 1.83
CA THR A 102 -2.61 -6.75 1.30
C THR A 102 -3.60 -7.57 2.10
N VAL A 103 -3.31 -8.86 2.32
CA VAL A 103 -4.19 -9.74 3.12
C VAL A 103 -4.37 -9.22 4.55
N LEU A 104 -3.28 -8.76 5.20
CA LEU A 104 -3.36 -8.17 6.54
C LEU A 104 -4.19 -6.89 6.55
N GLN A 105 -4.04 -6.05 5.52
CA GLN A 105 -4.83 -4.83 5.38
C GLN A 105 -6.31 -5.15 5.22
N ASP A 106 -6.65 -6.06 4.31
CA ASP A 106 -8.05 -6.41 4.05
C ASP A 106 -8.70 -7.03 5.28
N VAL A 107 -7.99 -7.93 6.00
CA VAL A 107 -8.47 -8.47 7.28
C VAL A 107 -8.69 -7.37 8.31
N LYS A 108 -7.75 -6.41 8.41
CA LYS A 108 -7.94 -5.24 9.30
C LYS A 108 -9.17 -4.44 8.87
N GLU A 109 -9.30 -4.15 7.59
CA GLU A 109 -10.38 -3.31 7.08
C GLU A 109 -11.76 -3.97 7.27
N ASP A 110 -11.89 -5.24 6.97
CA ASP A 110 -13.17 -5.95 7.03
C ASP A 110 -13.60 -6.27 8.46
N PHE A 111 -12.64 -6.52 9.36
CA PHE A 111 -12.94 -6.99 10.71
C PHE A 111 -12.57 -5.99 11.83
N LEU A 112 -12.17 -4.75 11.47
CA LEU A 112 -11.71 -3.77 12.46
C LEU A 112 -12.72 -3.51 13.60
N VAL A 113 -14.00 -3.45 13.28
CA VAL A 113 -15.08 -3.25 14.27
C VAL A 113 -15.21 -4.46 15.22
N LYS A 114 -14.84 -5.66 14.77
CA LYS A 114 -14.78 -6.87 15.61
C LYS A 114 -13.47 -6.98 16.39
N ILE A 115 -12.39 -6.40 15.85
CA ILE A 115 -11.07 -6.37 16.51
C ILE A 115 -11.09 -5.39 17.67
N ILE A 116 -11.73 -4.22 17.49
CA ILE A 116 -11.87 -3.19 18.51
C ILE A 116 -13.35 -2.90 18.73
N ASP A 117 -13.87 -3.33 19.88
CA ASP A 117 -15.20 -2.91 20.32
C ASP A 117 -15.13 -1.45 20.82
N VAL A 118 -15.64 -0.55 19.98
CA VAL A 118 -15.63 0.89 20.22
C VAL A 118 -16.41 1.24 21.48
N ASN A 119 -17.54 0.56 21.72
CA ASN A 119 -18.42 0.82 22.85
C ASN A 119 -17.78 0.33 24.17
N ALA A 120 -17.23 -0.89 24.18
CA ALA A 120 -16.53 -1.43 25.34
C ALA A 120 -15.25 -0.65 25.67
N ALA A 121 -14.57 -0.10 24.67
CA ALA A 121 -13.39 0.74 24.83
C ALA A 121 -13.71 2.21 25.21
N GLY A 122 -14.97 2.60 25.24
CA GLY A 122 -15.39 3.99 25.54
C GLY A 122 -14.93 5.00 24.47
N LEU A 123 -14.75 4.55 23.23
CA LEU A 123 -14.27 5.37 22.12
C LEU A 123 -15.44 5.94 21.30
N SER A 124 -15.22 7.08 20.67
CA SER A 124 -16.21 7.68 19.76
C SER A 124 -16.32 6.85 18.46
N PRO A 125 -17.52 6.73 17.84
CA PRO A 125 -17.70 6.13 16.52
C PRO A 125 -16.77 6.72 15.44
N TRP A 126 -16.36 7.97 15.59
CA TRP A 126 -15.45 8.67 14.68
C TRP A 126 -13.96 8.34 14.89
N VAL A 127 -13.63 7.41 15.78
CA VAL A 127 -12.22 7.05 16.09
C VAL A 127 -11.46 6.56 14.86
N PHE A 128 -12.09 5.74 14.04
CA PHE A 128 -11.44 5.19 12.84
C PHE A 128 -11.11 6.28 11.84
N ALA A 129 -12.06 7.17 11.53
CA ALA A 129 -11.82 8.30 10.63
C ALA A 129 -10.74 9.25 11.15
N LYS A 130 -10.70 9.51 12.46
CA LYS A 130 -9.67 10.36 13.06
C LYS A 130 -8.29 9.73 12.99
N VAL A 131 -8.16 8.45 13.32
CA VAL A 131 -6.88 7.74 13.27
C VAL A 131 -6.38 7.65 11.85
N ASP A 132 -7.19 7.21 10.90
CA ASP A 132 -6.78 7.06 9.51
C ASP A 132 -6.48 8.42 8.86
N GLY A 133 -7.22 9.49 9.24
CA GLY A 133 -6.91 10.84 8.80
C GLY A 133 -5.53 11.34 9.27
N ILE A 134 -5.19 11.14 10.54
CA ILE A 134 -3.89 11.54 11.09
C ILE A 134 -2.77 10.69 10.47
N VAL A 135 -2.96 9.37 10.37
CA VAL A 135 -2.02 8.45 9.74
C VAL A 135 -1.76 8.85 8.29
N THR A 136 -2.80 9.18 7.55
CA THR A 136 -2.70 9.63 6.15
C THR A 136 -1.88 10.92 6.03
N LEU A 137 -2.10 11.90 6.90
CA LEU A 137 -1.33 13.14 6.90
C LEU A 137 0.17 12.90 7.19
N ILE A 138 0.48 12.00 8.11
CA ILE A 138 1.87 11.63 8.43
C ILE A 138 2.52 10.95 7.21
N ILE A 139 1.84 10.00 6.59
CA ILE A 139 2.36 9.30 5.40
C ILE A 139 2.56 10.28 4.25
N LEU A 140 1.61 11.20 4.03
CA LEU A 140 1.73 12.24 3.01
C LEU A 140 2.95 13.13 3.25
N ALA A 141 3.19 13.54 4.49
CA ALA A 141 4.36 14.34 4.85
C ALA A 141 5.67 13.59 4.56
N ILE A 142 5.73 12.29 4.90
CA ILE A 142 6.89 11.44 4.58
C ILE A 142 7.08 11.34 3.05
N PHE A 143 6.02 11.06 2.30
CA PHE A 143 6.10 10.93 0.85
C PHE A 143 6.47 12.24 0.17
N ALA A 144 5.97 13.39 0.67
CA ALA A 144 6.36 14.71 0.17
C ALA A 144 7.86 14.97 0.38
N THR A 145 8.42 14.61 1.55
CA THR A 145 9.87 14.75 1.78
C THR A 145 10.69 13.85 0.86
N LEU A 146 10.23 12.62 0.61
CA LEU A 146 10.90 11.69 -0.32
C LEU A 146 10.82 12.19 -1.78
N ALA A 147 9.75 12.87 -2.16
CA ALA A 147 9.59 13.43 -3.51
C ALA A 147 10.63 14.51 -3.84
N VAL A 148 11.12 15.25 -2.85
CA VAL A 148 12.16 16.31 -3.02
C VAL A 148 13.53 15.71 -3.34
N ILE A 149 13.79 14.46 -2.97
CA ILE A 149 15.09 13.81 -3.20
C ILE A 149 15.24 13.45 -4.69
N LYS A 150 16.21 14.07 -5.36
CA LYS A 150 16.46 13.84 -6.80
C LYS A 150 17.03 12.46 -7.13
N SER A 151 17.79 11.84 -6.22
CA SER A 151 18.44 10.54 -6.48
C SER A 151 17.50 9.37 -6.25
N HIS A 152 17.11 8.68 -7.33
CA HIS A 152 16.18 7.54 -7.27
C HIS A 152 16.65 6.41 -6.36
N ILE A 153 17.94 6.05 -6.40
CA ILE A 153 18.48 4.99 -5.52
C ILE A 153 18.47 5.39 -4.05
N LYS A 154 18.73 6.67 -3.72
CA LYS A 154 18.64 7.14 -2.34
C LYS A 154 17.21 7.07 -1.84
N VAL A 155 16.22 7.49 -2.67
CA VAL A 155 14.80 7.38 -2.32
C VAL A 155 14.42 5.94 -2.06
N LEU A 156 14.80 5.01 -2.95
CA LEU A 156 14.52 3.58 -2.77
C LEU A 156 15.13 3.03 -1.48
N SER A 157 16.39 3.40 -1.20
CA SER A 157 17.06 2.92 0.01
C SER A 157 16.41 3.47 1.29
N VAL A 158 16.08 4.77 1.32
CA VAL A 158 15.41 5.39 2.47
C VAL A 158 14.01 4.81 2.64
N LEU A 159 13.23 4.69 1.55
CA LEU A 159 11.90 4.12 1.57
C LEU A 159 11.90 2.69 2.13
N LEU A 160 12.78 1.81 1.61
CA LEU A 160 12.90 0.44 2.10
C LEU A 160 13.35 0.38 3.57
N THR A 161 14.27 1.26 3.99
CA THR A 161 14.67 1.33 5.40
C THR A 161 13.50 1.69 6.30
N LEU A 162 12.68 2.67 5.90
CA LEU A 162 11.49 3.07 6.65
C LEU A 162 10.43 1.96 6.67
N VAL A 163 10.23 1.25 5.54
CA VAL A 163 9.31 0.11 5.47
C VAL A 163 9.78 -1.05 6.34
N ILE A 164 11.09 -1.34 6.39
CA ILE A 164 11.67 -2.34 7.31
C ILE A 164 11.42 -1.93 8.76
N ALA A 165 11.68 -0.67 9.11
CA ALA A 165 11.41 -0.16 10.46
C ALA A 165 9.93 -0.27 10.83
N ALA A 166 9.02 0.06 9.90
CA ALA A 166 7.58 -0.10 10.08
C ALA A 166 7.19 -1.57 10.28
N ALA A 167 7.76 -2.50 9.49
CA ALA A 167 7.49 -3.93 9.63
C ALA A 167 7.98 -4.50 10.97
N ILE A 168 9.15 -4.07 11.45
CA ILE A 168 9.66 -4.43 12.78
C ILE A 168 8.73 -3.89 13.88
N THR A 169 8.32 -2.63 13.79
CA THR A 169 7.40 -2.01 14.75
C THR A 169 6.05 -2.71 14.75
N LEU A 170 5.49 -3.00 13.57
CA LEU A 170 4.25 -3.75 13.40
C LEU A 170 4.32 -5.09 14.16
N SER A 171 5.37 -5.87 13.92
CA SER A 171 5.59 -7.16 14.56
C SER A 171 5.80 -7.06 16.06
N THR A 172 6.64 -6.13 16.51
CA THR A 172 6.97 -5.96 17.92
C THR A 172 5.73 -5.57 18.72
N VAL A 173 4.94 -4.62 18.25
CA VAL A 173 3.72 -4.17 18.92
C VAL A 173 2.66 -5.26 18.92
N ALA A 174 2.52 -6.01 17.83
CA ALA A 174 1.53 -7.07 17.73
C ALA A 174 1.84 -8.24 18.69
N PHE A 175 3.06 -8.75 18.73
CA PHE A 175 3.43 -9.86 19.61
C PHE A 175 3.52 -9.48 21.10
N ASN A 176 3.83 -8.23 21.40
CA ASN A 176 3.94 -7.75 22.76
C ASN A 176 2.71 -6.96 23.23
N TYR A 177 1.57 -7.13 22.58
CA TYR A 177 0.34 -6.40 22.90
C TYR A 177 -0.01 -6.46 24.39
N HIS A 178 -0.02 -7.64 24.99
CA HIS A 178 -0.34 -7.84 26.40
C HIS A 178 0.72 -7.27 27.36
N THR A 179 1.98 -7.31 26.97
CA THR A 179 3.10 -6.82 27.79
C THR A 179 3.19 -5.29 27.77
N LEU A 180 2.94 -4.68 26.61
CA LEU A 180 3.02 -3.23 26.43
C LEU A 180 1.84 -2.47 27.04
N GLN A 181 0.74 -3.15 27.35
CA GLN A 181 -0.48 -2.57 27.93
C GLN A 181 -0.93 -1.26 27.25
N LEU A 182 -0.81 -1.21 25.92
CA LEU A 182 -1.17 -0.04 25.15
C LEU A 182 -2.68 0.19 25.18
N SER A 183 -3.09 1.45 25.23
CA SER A 183 -4.50 1.77 25.03
C SER A 183 -4.94 1.35 23.63
N PRO A 184 -6.21 0.94 23.44
CA PRO A 184 -6.72 0.53 22.13
C PRO A 184 -6.49 1.58 21.03
N LEU A 185 -6.57 2.86 21.39
CA LEU A 185 -6.32 3.97 20.46
C LEU A 185 -4.85 4.01 19.99
N VAL A 186 -3.90 3.90 20.91
CA VAL A 186 -2.46 3.95 20.58
C VAL A 186 -2.06 2.71 19.76
N TRP A 187 -2.56 1.55 20.15
CA TRP A 187 -2.36 0.32 19.40
C TRP A 187 -2.90 0.46 17.96
N LEU A 188 -4.15 0.92 17.79
CA LEU A 188 -4.75 1.13 16.49
C LEU A 188 -3.94 2.10 15.62
N PHE A 189 -3.50 3.20 16.22
CA PHE A 189 -2.69 4.21 15.54
C PHE A 189 -1.36 3.63 15.01
N ILE A 190 -0.62 2.91 15.86
CA ILE A 190 0.67 2.33 15.46
C ILE A 190 0.48 1.24 14.40
N GLN A 191 -0.49 0.34 14.59
CA GLN A 191 -0.78 -0.72 13.63
C GLN A 191 -1.21 -0.13 12.28
N SER A 192 -2.10 0.86 12.27
CA SER A 192 -2.54 1.53 11.04
C SER A 192 -1.39 2.26 10.36
N LEU A 193 -0.57 3.00 11.10
CA LEU A 193 0.56 3.74 10.54
C LEU A 193 1.58 2.80 9.87
N CYS A 194 2.00 1.76 10.57
CA CYS A 194 2.99 0.82 10.05
C CYS A 194 2.48 0.05 8.84
N LEU A 195 1.23 -0.42 8.90
CA LEU A 195 0.61 -1.19 7.83
C LEU A 195 0.37 -0.34 6.59
N TYR A 196 -0.32 0.80 6.71
CA TYR A 196 -0.60 1.68 5.59
C TYR A 196 0.66 2.27 4.97
N PHE A 197 1.65 2.66 5.80
CA PHE A 197 2.91 3.15 5.28
C PHE A 197 3.60 2.09 4.42
N SER A 198 3.69 0.85 4.88
CA SER A 198 4.30 -0.24 4.14
C SER A 198 3.54 -0.54 2.85
N TYR A 199 2.22 -0.69 2.92
CA TYR A 199 1.38 -0.99 1.77
C TYR A 199 1.40 0.13 0.72
N LEU A 200 1.12 1.37 1.13
CA LEU A 200 1.05 2.51 0.20
C LEU A 200 2.40 2.86 -0.42
N SER A 201 3.52 2.54 0.25
CA SER A 201 4.85 2.73 -0.32
C SER A 201 5.02 2.01 -1.67
N PHE A 202 4.45 0.82 -1.81
CA PHE A 202 4.49 0.06 -3.07
C PHE A 202 3.50 0.59 -4.09
N GLN A 203 2.32 0.99 -3.66
CA GLN A 203 1.27 1.50 -4.53
C GLN A 203 1.58 2.87 -5.15
N THR A 204 2.47 3.66 -4.53
CA THR A 204 2.66 5.05 -4.93
C THR A 204 4.07 5.39 -5.41
N ILE A 205 5.11 5.09 -4.63
CA ILE A 205 6.47 5.62 -4.88
C ILE A 205 7.43 4.54 -5.36
N PHE A 206 7.34 3.33 -4.80
CA PHE A 206 8.38 2.31 -5.01
C PHE A 206 8.60 1.98 -6.48
N PHE A 207 7.56 1.58 -7.19
CA PHE A 207 7.69 1.14 -8.58
C PHE A 207 8.07 2.28 -9.52
N ASP A 208 7.62 3.50 -9.24
CA ASP A 208 7.99 4.70 -9.98
C ASP A 208 9.51 4.93 -9.90
N ARG A 209 10.04 4.93 -8.68
CA ARG A 209 11.48 5.11 -8.42
C ARG A 209 12.31 3.92 -8.86
N PHE A 210 11.78 2.71 -8.78
CA PHE A 210 12.42 1.49 -9.26
C PHE A 210 12.62 1.53 -10.79
N ILE A 211 11.56 1.83 -11.54
CA ILE A 211 11.61 1.96 -12.99
C ILE A 211 12.59 3.05 -13.41
N ALA A 212 12.54 4.21 -12.76
CA ALA A 212 13.44 5.32 -13.04
C ALA A 212 14.91 4.99 -12.68
N CYS A 213 15.15 4.28 -11.56
CA CYS A 213 16.49 3.92 -11.10
C CYS A 213 17.20 2.96 -12.05
N PHE A 214 16.47 1.99 -12.57
CA PHE A 214 17.02 0.95 -13.47
C PHE A 214 16.71 1.22 -14.94
N ARG A 215 16.17 2.40 -15.29
CA ARG A 215 15.81 2.83 -16.66
C ARG A 215 15.00 1.75 -17.41
N ILE A 216 14.06 1.14 -16.71
CA ILE A 216 13.25 0.07 -17.25
C ILE A 216 12.25 0.66 -18.23
N LYS A 217 12.28 0.19 -19.49
CA LYS A 217 11.20 0.47 -20.44
C LYS A 217 9.96 -0.30 -20.01
N GLY A 218 9.06 0.32 -19.24
CA GLY A 218 7.89 -0.34 -18.71
C GLY A 218 6.87 0.65 -18.15
N ASN A 219 5.69 0.14 -17.82
CA ASN A 219 4.61 0.91 -17.21
C ASN A 219 4.49 0.55 -15.72
N VAL A 220 4.54 1.56 -14.84
CA VAL A 220 4.33 1.40 -13.39
C VAL A 220 3.01 0.68 -13.10
N GLY A 221 1.95 1.03 -13.82
CA GLY A 221 0.64 0.40 -13.67
C GLY A 221 0.63 -1.12 -13.91
N PHE A 222 1.54 -1.64 -14.72
CA PHE A 222 1.68 -3.08 -14.90
C PHE A 222 2.16 -3.78 -13.62
N PHE A 223 3.17 -3.21 -12.96
CA PHE A 223 3.68 -3.76 -11.69
C PHE A 223 2.65 -3.67 -10.57
N ILE A 224 1.97 -2.52 -10.46
CA ILE A 224 0.90 -2.32 -9.48
C ILE A 224 -0.22 -3.33 -9.72
N ALA A 225 -0.71 -3.48 -10.95
CA ALA A 225 -1.77 -4.45 -11.28
C ALA A 225 -1.37 -5.91 -10.98
N MET A 226 -0.10 -6.29 -11.20
CA MET A 226 0.40 -7.61 -10.82
C MET A 226 0.38 -7.81 -9.30
N VAL A 227 0.88 -6.82 -8.57
CA VAL A 227 0.95 -6.85 -7.10
C VAL A 227 -0.45 -6.95 -6.51
N ASP A 228 -1.40 -6.15 -6.99
CA ASP A 228 -2.78 -6.14 -6.54
C ASP A 228 -3.49 -7.46 -6.86
N SER A 229 -3.32 -7.99 -8.07
CA SER A 229 -3.94 -9.26 -8.46
C SER A 229 -3.50 -10.42 -7.56
N ILE A 230 -2.23 -10.46 -7.18
CA ILE A 230 -1.69 -11.46 -6.27
C ILE A 230 -2.24 -11.22 -4.86
N GLY A 231 -2.26 -9.96 -4.40
CA GLY A 231 -2.78 -9.58 -3.09
C GLY A 231 -4.24 -9.99 -2.90
N TYR A 232 -5.12 -9.55 -3.80
CA TYR A 232 -6.55 -9.87 -3.73
C TYR A 232 -6.83 -11.38 -3.84
N THR A 233 -6.03 -12.13 -4.61
CA THR A 233 -6.14 -13.59 -4.63
C THR A 233 -5.90 -14.17 -3.23
N GLY A 234 -4.90 -13.66 -2.52
CA GLY A 234 -4.61 -14.07 -1.14
C GLY A 234 -5.77 -13.75 -0.18
N THR A 235 -6.36 -12.56 -0.30
CA THR A 235 -7.53 -12.16 0.52
C THR A 235 -8.71 -13.08 0.29
N VAL A 236 -9.04 -13.38 -0.97
CA VAL A 236 -10.13 -14.33 -1.31
C VAL A 236 -9.89 -15.69 -0.67
N VAL A 237 -8.65 -16.21 -0.72
CA VAL A 237 -8.32 -17.49 -0.07
C VAL A 237 -8.57 -17.42 1.44
N VAL A 238 -8.14 -16.35 2.12
CA VAL A 238 -8.35 -16.20 3.58
C VAL A 238 -9.84 -16.13 3.91
N LEU A 239 -10.63 -15.38 3.13
CA LEU A 239 -12.08 -15.25 3.34
C LEU A 239 -12.78 -16.61 3.13
N VAL A 240 -12.43 -17.35 2.07
CA VAL A 240 -12.98 -18.69 1.83
C VAL A 240 -12.64 -19.66 2.97
N VAL A 241 -11.37 -19.65 3.41
CA VAL A 241 -10.97 -20.50 4.55
C VAL A 241 -11.76 -20.13 5.80
N LYS A 242 -11.91 -18.85 6.09
CA LYS A 242 -12.71 -18.35 7.23
C LYS A 242 -14.16 -18.84 7.16
N GLU A 243 -14.82 -18.73 6.01
CA GLU A 243 -16.21 -19.18 5.85
C GLU A 243 -16.36 -20.70 5.90
N CYS A 244 -15.42 -21.46 5.32
CA CYS A 244 -15.47 -22.91 5.32
C CYS A 244 -15.27 -23.53 6.70
N PHE A 245 -14.40 -22.95 7.52
CA PHE A 245 -14.06 -23.52 8.83
C PHE A 245 -14.78 -22.83 9.99
N ASN A 246 -15.41 -21.67 9.77
CA ASN A 246 -16.19 -20.88 10.73
C ASN A 246 -15.64 -20.96 12.18
N PRO A 247 -14.36 -20.68 12.41
CA PRO A 247 -13.75 -20.79 13.73
C PRO A 247 -14.28 -19.69 14.65
N ASP A 248 -14.57 -20.04 15.90
CA ASP A 248 -14.78 -19.05 16.96
C ASP A 248 -13.44 -18.35 17.24
N LEU A 249 -13.20 -17.22 16.59
CA LEU A 249 -11.93 -16.51 16.64
C LEU A 249 -12.02 -15.36 17.64
N ASN A 250 -11.02 -15.29 18.54
CA ASN A 250 -10.69 -14.02 19.17
C ASN A 250 -10.02 -13.11 18.13
N TRP A 251 -10.79 -12.19 17.56
CA TRP A 251 -10.34 -11.35 16.42
C TRP A 251 -9.10 -10.52 16.74
N LEU A 252 -8.96 -10.05 17.98
CA LEU A 252 -7.80 -9.26 18.39
C LEU A 252 -6.52 -10.11 18.44
N GLU A 253 -6.59 -11.31 19.02
CA GLU A 253 -5.45 -12.22 19.08
C GLU A 253 -5.09 -12.78 17.72
N PHE A 254 -6.09 -13.12 16.91
CA PHE A 254 -5.90 -13.55 15.54
C PHE A 254 -5.18 -12.48 14.73
N TYR A 255 -5.67 -11.23 14.78
CA TYR A 255 -5.05 -10.12 14.07
C TYR A 255 -3.62 -9.86 14.55
N ASN A 256 -3.37 -9.83 15.86
CA ASN A 256 -2.03 -9.62 16.41
C ASN A 256 -1.06 -10.73 16.00
N THR A 257 -1.47 -11.99 16.02
CA THR A 257 -0.65 -13.11 15.57
C THR A 257 -0.32 -12.97 14.08
N MET A 258 -1.32 -12.64 13.27
CA MET A 258 -1.15 -12.42 11.84
C MET A 258 -0.23 -11.21 11.56
N ALA A 259 -0.47 -10.07 12.19
CA ALA A 259 0.33 -8.85 12.02
C ALA A 259 1.79 -9.06 12.46
N GLY A 260 1.99 -9.76 13.58
CA GLY A 260 3.31 -10.12 14.05
C GLY A 260 4.08 -10.99 13.07
N THR A 261 3.43 -12.03 12.55
CA THR A 261 4.02 -12.95 11.55
C THR A 261 4.32 -12.24 10.24
N VAL A 262 3.37 -11.47 9.71
CA VAL A 262 3.54 -10.67 8.50
C VAL A 262 4.67 -9.67 8.67
N GLY A 263 4.78 -8.99 9.82
CA GLY A 263 5.86 -8.07 10.11
C GLY A 263 7.24 -8.73 10.04
N ILE A 264 7.41 -9.95 10.58
CA ILE A 264 8.66 -10.71 10.47
C ILE A 264 8.97 -11.05 9.01
N VAL A 265 8.00 -11.64 8.28
CA VAL A 265 8.17 -12.03 6.88
C VAL A 265 8.56 -10.82 6.03
N CYS A 266 7.86 -9.70 6.18
CA CYS A 266 8.14 -8.45 5.47
C CYS A 266 9.53 -7.90 5.81
N THR A 267 9.95 -7.94 7.08
CA THR A 267 11.29 -7.50 7.51
C THR A 267 12.38 -8.27 6.76
N PHE A 268 12.29 -9.60 6.69
CA PHE A 268 13.24 -10.41 5.94
C PHE A 268 13.18 -10.13 4.44
N ALA A 269 11.99 -10.13 3.84
CA ALA A 269 11.81 -9.93 2.40
C ALA A 269 12.35 -8.55 1.95
N PHE A 270 12.02 -7.49 2.67
CA PHE A 270 12.47 -6.12 2.32
C PHE A 270 13.97 -5.93 2.58
N THR A 271 14.53 -6.55 3.61
CA THR A 271 15.97 -6.50 3.85
C THR A 271 16.74 -7.20 2.71
N LEU A 272 16.31 -8.39 2.30
CA LEU A 272 16.92 -9.08 1.17
C LEU A 272 16.74 -8.30 -0.14
N ALA A 273 15.57 -7.72 -0.37
CA ALA A 273 15.31 -6.88 -1.55
C ALA A 273 16.20 -5.64 -1.57
N MET A 274 16.41 -4.98 -0.43
CA MET A 274 17.29 -3.81 -0.31
C MET A 274 18.75 -4.18 -0.60
N ILE A 275 19.24 -5.28 -0.06
CA ILE A 275 20.59 -5.78 -0.31
C ILE A 275 20.78 -6.07 -1.81
N TYR A 276 19.84 -6.81 -2.41
CA TYR A 276 19.90 -7.15 -3.84
C TYR A 276 19.89 -5.91 -4.74
N LEU A 277 18.97 -4.97 -4.52
CA LEU A 277 18.88 -3.74 -5.30
C LEU A 277 20.14 -2.89 -5.20
N THR A 278 20.68 -2.75 -3.99
CA THR A 278 21.93 -1.98 -3.76
C THR A 278 23.13 -2.64 -4.47
N GLN A 279 23.25 -3.96 -4.39
CA GLN A 279 24.34 -4.70 -5.05
C GLN A 279 24.22 -4.60 -6.59
N LYS A 280 23.00 -4.79 -7.12
CA LYS A 280 22.75 -4.70 -8.56
C LYS A 280 23.04 -3.31 -9.10
N TYR A 281 22.64 -2.27 -8.37
CA TYR A 281 22.94 -0.88 -8.74
C TYR A 281 24.45 -0.59 -8.74
N ARG A 282 25.17 -1.06 -7.72
CA ARG A 282 26.64 -0.90 -7.64
C ARG A 282 27.38 -1.62 -8.77
N LYS A 283 26.98 -2.85 -9.11
CA LYS A 283 27.54 -3.61 -10.23
C LYS A 283 27.29 -2.92 -11.57
N GLY A 284 26.09 -2.41 -11.81
CA GLY A 284 25.75 -1.66 -13.02
C GLY A 284 26.63 -0.40 -13.18
N LYS A 285 26.82 0.36 -12.09
CA LYS A 285 27.68 1.54 -12.11
C LYS A 285 29.17 1.20 -12.36
N GLN A 286 29.66 0.08 -11.83
CA GLN A 286 31.03 -0.37 -12.08
C GLN A 286 31.24 -0.86 -13.51
N GLY A 287 30.27 -1.55 -14.11
CA GLY A 287 30.30 -1.96 -15.53
C GLY A 287 30.36 -0.76 -16.47
N GLU A 288 29.56 0.28 -16.19
CA GLU A 288 29.56 1.53 -16.94
C GLU A 288 30.93 2.24 -16.90
N ILE A 289 31.60 2.28 -15.73
CA ILE A 289 32.95 2.87 -15.59
C ILE A 289 34.00 2.06 -16.36
N ARG A 290 33.80 0.74 -16.52
CA ARG A 290 34.72 -0.15 -17.23
C ARG A 290 34.47 -0.27 -18.74
N GLY A 291 33.40 0.35 -19.28
CA GLY A 291 33.04 0.24 -20.69
C GLY A 291 32.60 -1.17 -21.11
N ASP A 292 32.11 -1.97 -20.20
CA ASP A 292 31.71 -3.36 -20.46
C ASP A 292 30.27 -3.39 -21.02
N GLU A 293 30.16 -3.60 -22.34
CA GLU A 293 28.87 -3.67 -23.07
C GLU A 293 27.99 -4.87 -22.65
N SER A 294 28.52 -5.82 -21.90
CA SER A 294 27.79 -7.01 -21.46
C SER A 294 26.91 -6.80 -20.23
N CYS A 295 26.92 -5.59 -19.65
CA CYS A 295 26.14 -5.28 -18.44
C CYS A 295 24.64 -5.10 -18.78
N PRO A 296 23.70 -5.85 -18.15
CA PRO A 296 22.27 -5.78 -18.46
C PRO A 296 21.59 -4.49 -17.98
N VAL A 297 22.34 -3.49 -17.53
CA VAL A 297 21.86 -2.15 -17.17
C VAL A 297 22.20 -1.22 -18.32
N PRO A 298 21.22 -0.61 -19.03
CA PRO A 298 21.49 0.34 -20.11
C PRO A 298 22.37 1.48 -19.63
N SER A 299 23.36 1.86 -20.44
CA SER A 299 24.36 2.89 -20.12
C SER A 299 23.73 4.19 -19.61
N LEU A 300 24.28 4.72 -18.51
CA LEU A 300 23.88 5.99 -17.88
C LEU A 300 24.27 7.24 -18.73
N ALA A 301 24.88 7.03 -19.93
CA ALA A 301 25.63 8.05 -20.68
C ALA A 301 24.87 8.76 -21.82
N SER A 302 23.58 8.53 -22.00
CA SER A 302 22.86 9.25 -23.08
C SER A 302 21.52 9.79 -22.58
N TYR A 303 21.57 10.94 -21.89
CA TYR A 303 20.55 12.02 -21.94
C TYR A 303 21.06 13.22 -21.17
#